data_3c000a25c0219b7f367b5f1befadee8f
#
_entry.id   3c000a25c0219b7f367b5f1befadee8f
#
_cell.length_a   1.000
_cell.length_b   1.000
_cell.length_c   1.000
_cell.angle_alpha   90.00
_cell.angle_beta   90.00
_cell.angle_gamma   90.00
#
_symmetry.space_group_name_H-M   'P 1'
#
loop_
_entity.id
_entity.type
_entity.pdbx_description
1 polymer ?
#
loop_
_entity_poly.entity_id
_entity_poly.type
_entity_poly.pdbx_seq_one_letter_code
_entity_poly.pdbx_strand_id
1 'polypeptide(L)'
;FILPKEIKHREVFLLRWLHKYYTPALEKALHHKGKMLIGALVILIGSFALVPLLGTEFIPELDEGAILVQPIRMPSISLTESIEIDKQVQKIIMQIPEVEFAVSRLGRPDIATDPMGVNLSDIYVTLKPHGEWKTAETKEELVEKMAEELKQIPGVNYNMTQPIAMRVDELVSGVKSDLAIKLFGDDLSMLKQKAEAIANVVREISGAEDVSVEQIAGQTYLNIYVDRAAIARLGRNVADVQQVIEIAIGVKVASEIFEGNKRFAVVV
;
A
#
# COMPACT_ATOMS: atom_id res chain seq x y z
N PHE A 1 -17.69 -62.47 18.76
CA PHE A 1 -17.60 -61.21 19.55
C PHE A 1 -17.51 -61.58 21.01
N ILE A 2 -16.30 -61.63 21.57
CA ILE A 2 -16.10 -61.88 23.00
C ILE A 2 -15.76 -60.54 23.64
N LEU A 3 -16.75 -59.86 24.12
CA LEU A 3 -16.58 -58.67 24.96
C LEU A 3 -16.22 -59.17 26.39
N PRO A 4 -15.14 -58.71 27.02
CA PRO A 4 -14.82 -59.06 28.39
C PRO A 4 -15.93 -58.55 29.32
N LYS A 5 -16.40 -59.40 30.22
CA LYS A 5 -17.49 -59.17 31.17
C LYS A 5 -17.22 -58.08 32.22
N GLU A 6 -15.98 -57.63 32.34
CA GLU A 6 -15.56 -56.56 33.25
C GLU A 6 -14.58 -55.64 32.56
N ILE A 7 -14.98 -54.42 32.30
CA ILE A 7 -14.13 -53.34 31.83
C ILE A 7 -13.38 -52.81 33.07
N LYS A 8 -12.14 -53.22 33.29
CA LYS A 8 -11.25 -52.58 34.27
C LYS A 8 -10.95 -51.17 33.82
N HIS A 9 -11.64 -50.20 34.40
CA HIS A 9 -11.26 -48.79 34.25
C HIS A 9 -9.88 -48.54 34.82
N ARG A 10 -8.84 -48.67 34.02
CA ARG A 10 -7.52 -48.12 34.34
C ARG A 10 -7.58 -46.64 34.17
N GLU A 11 -7.83 -45.91 35.25
CA GLU A 11 -7.70 -44.45 35.21
C GLU A 11 -6.25 -44.05 34.88
N VAL A 12 -6.09 -43.33 33.79
CA VAL A 12 -4.80 -42.80 33.38
C VAL A 12 -4.33 -41.83 34.47
N PHE A 13 -3.02 -41.80 34.77
CA PHE A 13 -2.42 -40.92 35.79
C PHE A 13 -2.87 -39.47 35.67
N LEU A 14 -2.95 -38.98 34.43
CA LEU A 14 -3.42 -37.62 34.11
C LEU A 14 -4.88 -37.38 34.58
N LEU A 15 -5.77 -38.32 34.37
CA LEU A 15 -7.16 -38.25 34.82
C LEU A 15 -7.29 -38.20 36.35
N ARG A 16 -6.48 -39.00 37.08
CA ARG A 16 -6.44 -38.98 38.53
C ARG A 16 -5.94 -37.66 39.08
N TRP A 17 -4.90 -37.09 38.44
CA TRP A 17 -4.36 -35.78 38.80
C TRP A 17 -5.39 -34.67 38.53
N LEU A 18 -6.08 -34.70 37.41
CA LEU A 18 -7.14 -33.74 37.05
C LEU A 18 -8.31 -33.83 38.02
N HIS A 19 -8.81 -35.03 38.33
CA HIS A 19 -9.90 -35.25 39.29
C HIS A 19 -9.59 -34.73 40.69
N LYS A 20 -8.32 -34.88 41.14
CA LYS A 20 -7.89 -34.40 42.46
C LYS A 20 -8.07 -32.88 42.64
N TYR A 21 -7.92 -32.09 41.57
CA TYR A 21 -8.06 -30.64 41.63
C TYR A 21 -9.45 -30.16 41.15
N TYR A 22 -9.98 -30.84 40.16
CA TYR A 22 -11.26 -30.48 39.57
C TYR A 22 -12.44 -30.71 40.50
N THR A 23 -12.52 -31.90 41.17
CA THR A 23 -13.65 -32.23 42.03
C THR A 23 -13.83 -31.22 43.18
N PRO A 24 -12.80 -30.90 44.01
CA PRO A 24 -13.00 -29.92 45.06
C PRO A 24 -13.23 -28.52 44.56
N ALA A 25 -12.69 -28.15 43.36
CA ALA A 25 -13.02 -26.84 42.73
C ALA A 25 -14.47 -26.76 42.30
N LEU A 26 -15.00 -27.85 41.69
CA LEU A 26 -16.38 -27.94 41.28
C LEU A 26 -17.33 -27.91 42.49
N GLU A 27 -17.04 -28.65 43.56
CA GLU A 27 -17.84 -28.63 44.79
C GLU A 27 -17.88 -27.25 45.43
N LYS A 28 -16.73 -26.55 45.51
CA LYS A 28 -16.69 -25.15 45.99
C LYS A 28 -17.50 -24.20 45.11
N ALA A 29 -17.43 -24.38 43.78
CA ALA A 29 -18.18 -23.57 42.84
C ALA A 29 -19.69 -23.79 43.00
N LEU A 30 -20.14 -25.03 43.12
CA LEU A 30 -21.52 -25.37 43.33
C LEU A 30 -22.06 -24.92 44.70
N HIS A 31 -21.26 -25.00 45.74
CA HIS A 31 -21.61 -24.54 47.08
C HIS A 31 -21.72 -23.01 47.17
N HIS A 32 -20.90 -22.27 46.37
CA HIS A 32 -20.88 -20.83 46.36
C HIS A 32 -21.39 -20.27 45.02
N LYS A 33 -22.42 -20.86 44.44
CA LYS A 33 -23.00 -20.51 43.14
C LYS A 33 -23.28 -19.01 42.95
N GLY A 34 -23.75 -18.31 43.99
CA GLY A 34 -23.99 -16.88 43.96
C GLY A 34 -22.67 -16.06 43.76
N LYS A 35 -21.62 -16.43 44.48
CA LYS A 35 -20.31 -15.77 44.34
C LYS A 35 -19.69 -16.03 42.95
N MET A 36 -19.87 -17.25 42.43
CA MET A 36 -19.39 -17.58 41.07
C MET A 36 -20.15 -16.78 40.00
N LEU A 37 -21.49 -16.64 40.16
CA LEU A 37 -22.30 -15.84 39.25
C LEU A 37 -21.90 -14.35 39.27
N ILE A 38 -21.67 -13.79 40.47
CA ILE A 38 -21.23 -12.40 40.63
C ILE A 38 -19.81 -12.25 40.01
N GLY A 39 -18.91 -13.17 40.27
CA GLY A 39 -17.57 -13.15 39.68
C GLY A 39 -17.60 -13.19 38.15
N ALA A 40 -18.43 -14.08 37.57
CA ALA A 40 -18.61 -14.15 36.13
C ALA A 40 -19.20 -12.84 35.56
N LEU A 41 -20.19 -12.25 36.25
CA LEU A 41 -20.81 -11.00 35.88
C LEU A 41 -19.80 -9.82 35.91
N VAL A 42 -18.94 -9.78 36.92
CA VAL A 42 -17.88 -8.76 37.06
C VAL A 42 -16.88 -8.90 35.91
N ILE A 43 -16.45 -10.11 35.58
CA ILE A 43 -15.54 -10.39 34.46
C ILE A 43 -16.20 -9.97 33.14
N LEU A 44 -17.48 -10.30 32.95
CA LEU A 44 -18.23 -9.95 31.75
C LEU A 44 -18.32 -8.41 31.58
N ILE A 45 -18.72 -7.71 32.66
CA ILE A 45 -18.81 -6.24 32.64
C ILE A 45 -17.42 -5.63 32.40
N GLY A 46 -16.37 -6.15 33.05
CA GLY A 46 -14.99 -5.71 32.84
C GLY A 46 -14.54 -5.91 31.40
N SER A 47 -14.87 -7.05 30.79
CA SER A 47 -14.58 -7.31 29.38
C SER A 47 -15.29 -6.33 28.45
N PHE A 48 -16.56 -6.03 28.68
CA PHE A 48 -17.28 -5.02 27.90
C PHE A 48 -16.72 -3.60 28.09
N ALA A 49 -16.23 -3.28 29.28
CA ALA A 49 -15.60 -1.98 29.56
C ALA A 49 -14.26 -1.79 28.81
N LEU A 50 -13.61 -2.90 28.40
CA LEU A 50 -12.38 -2.86 27.61
C LEU A 50 -12.63 -2.70 26.10
N VAL A 51 -13.84 -3.00 25.60
CA VAL A 51 -14.17 -2.92 24.18
C VAL A 51 -13.89 -1.54 23.56
N PRO A 52 -14.22 -0.39 24.22
CA PRO A 52 -13.91 0.92 23.65
C PRO A 52 -12.41 1.25 23.57
N LEU A 53 -11.56 0.50 24.30
CA LEU A 53 -10.11 0.67 24.27
C LEU A 53 -9.46 -0.19 23.18
N LEU A 54 -10.21 -1.12 22.60
CA LEU A 54 -9.77 -1.91 21.44
C LEU A 54 -9.99 -1.06 20.18
N GLY A 55 -8.92 -0.77 19.45
CA GLY A 55 -9.02 -0.15 18.12
C GLY A 55 -9.87 -1.01 17.20
N THR A 56 -10.53 -0.37 16.24
CA THR A 56 -11.27 -1.07 15.19
C THR A 56 -10.51 -0.91 13.88
N GLU A 57 -10.05 -2.00 13.31
CA GLU A 57 -9.51 -2.04 11.96
C GLU A 57 -10.59 -2.57 11.01
N PHE A 58 -10.74 -1.90 9.86
CA PHE A 58 -11.73 -2.32 8.86
C PHE A 58 -11.30 -3.62 8.16
N ILE A 59 -10.03 -3.74 7.87
CA ILE A 59 -9.40 -4.94 7.32
C ILE A 59 -8.07 -5.14 8.06
N PRO A 60 -7.83 -6.29 8.70
CA PRO A 60 -6.55 -6.55 9.34
C PRO A 60 -5.45 -6.57 8.28
N GLU A 61 -4.34 -5.88 8.55
CA GLU A 61 -3.18 -5.88 7.68
C GLU A 61 -2.58 -7.29 7.60
N LEU A 62 -2.54 -7.82 6.39
CA LEU A 62 -1.85 -9.08 6.10
C LEU A 62 -0.37 -8.77 5.83
N ASP A 63 0.51 -9.54 6.44
CA ASP A 63 1.92 -9.48 6.06
C ASP A 63 2.13 -10.18 4.71
N GLU A 64 2.42 -9.37 3.69
CA GLU A 64 2.61 -9.83 2.30
C GLU A 64 4.06 -10.30 2.02
N GLY A 65 4.97 -10.22 3.00
CA GLY A 65 6.40 -10.49 2.78
C GLY A 65 7.09 -9.52 1.81
N ALA A 66 6.44 -8.41 1.51
CA ALA A 66 6.92 -7.39 0.59
C ALA A 66 6.61 -5.98 1.12
N ILE A 67 7.40 -5.01 0.69
CA ILE A 67 7.17 -3.58 0.90
C ILE A 67 7.02 -2.93 -0.47
N LEU A 68 6.07 -2.03 -0.60
CA LEU A 68 5.93 -1.15 -1.75
C LEU A 68 6.44 0.23 -1.39
N VAL A 69 7.52 0.65 -2.02
CA VAL A 69 8.08 2.00 -1.89
C VAL A 69 7.64 2.82 -3.09
N GLN A 70 6.96 3.93 -2.85
CA GLN A 70 6.50 4.85 -3.89
C GLN A 70 7.25 6.18 -3.81
N PRO A 71 8.30 6.39 -4.61
CA PRO A 71 8.94 7.68 -4.75
C PRO A 71 8.01 8.69 -5.45
N ILE A 72 7.78 9.82 -4.82
CA ILE A 72 6.95 10.94 -5.31
C ILE A 72 7.87 12.12 -5.59
N ARG A 73 8.00 12.49 -6.85
CA ARG A 73 8.89 13.55 -7.35
C ARG A 73 8.08 14.74 -7.82
N MET A 74 8.77 15.82 -8.18
CA MET A 74 8.10 16.98 -8.75
C MET A 74 7.41 16.63 -10.09
N PRO A 75 6.19 17.13 -10.36
CA PRO A 75 5.44 16.81 -11.57
C PRO A 75 6.15 17.21 -12.87
N SER A 76 7.09 18.17 -12.81
CA SER A 76 7.88 18.65 -13.96
C SER A 76 9.13 17.80 -14.28
N ILE A 77 9.37 16.73 -13.54
CA ILE A 77 10.52 15.87 -13.74
C ILE A 77 10.47 15.16 -15.10
N SER A 78 11.64 14.94 -15.72
CA SER A 78 11.74 14.14 -16.94
C SER A 78 11.72 12.64 -16.64
N LEU A 79 11.31 11.83 -17.62
CA LEU A 79 11.37 10.36 -17.50
C LEU A 79 12.80 9.87 -17.23
N THR A 80 13.78 10.47 -17.92
CA THR A 80 15.19 10.10 -17.75
C THR A 80 15.69 10.32 -16.32
N GLU A 81 15.39 11.48 -15.76
CA GLU A 81 15.76 11.79 -14.36
C GLU A 81 15.01 10.90 -13.36
N SER A 82 13.74 10.61 -13.61
CA SER A 82 12.97 9.68 -12.78
C SER A 82 13.58 8.27 -12.77
N ILE A 83 14.07 7.79 -13.92
CA ILE A 83 14.78 6.50 -14.03
C ILE A 83 16.08 6.52 -13.21
N GLU A 84 16.85 7.60 -13.29
CA GLU A 84 18.12 7.71 -12.55
C GLU A 84 17.88 7.76 -11.02
N ILE A 85 16.83 8.46 -10.59
CA ILE A 85 16.43 8.48 -9.18
C ILE A 85 15.99 7.07 -8.74
N ASP A 86 15.15 6.37 -9.52
CA ASP A 86 14.73 5.00 -9.20
C ASP A 86 15.91 4.05 -9.05
N LYS A 87 16.92 4.15 -9.92
CA LYS A 87 18.17 3.37 -9.79
C LYS A 87 18.91 3.67 -8.48
N GLN A 88 18.95 4.93 -8.07
CA GLN A 88 19.56 5.31 -6.79
C GLN A 88 18.76 4.74 -5.61
N VAL A 89 17.43 4.87 -5.63
CA VAL A 89 16.53 4.29 -4.61
C VAL A 89 16.74 2.78 -4.52
N GLN A 90 16.68 2.06 -5.65
CA GLN A 90 16.92 0.62 -5.68
C GLN A 90 18.29 0.23 -5.14
N LYS A 91 19.33 1.01 -5.47
CA LYS A 91 20.70 0.76 -4.99
C LYS A 91 20.77 0.87 -3.47
N ILE A 92 20.11 1.86 -2.86
CA ILE A 92 20.07 2.03 -1.40
C ILE A 92 19.28 0.87 -0.78
N ILE A 93 18.08 0.57 -1.28
CA ILE A 93 17.23 -0.50 -0.77
C ILE A 93 17.94 -1.86 -0.83
N MET A 94 18.66 -2.14 -1.91
CA MET A 94 19.40 -3.40 -2.09
C MET A 94 20.62 -3.54 -1.15
N GLN A 95 21.04 -2.49 -0.44
CA GLN A 95 22.08 -2.58 0.59
C GLN A 95 21.53 -3.09 1.93
N ILE A 96 20.20 -3.09 2.11
CA ILE A 96 19.55 -3.57 3.32
C ILE A 96 19.56 -5.10 3.32
N PRO A 97 20.12 -5.75 4.36
CA PRO A 97 20.33 -7.22 4.38
C PRO A 97 19.07 -8.05 4.25
N GLU A 98 17.93 -7.53 4.70
CA GLU A 98 16.60 -8.16 4.68
C GLU A 98 15.96 -8.18 3.29
N VAL A 99 16.46 -7.37 2.37
CA VAL A 99 15.94 -7.27 1.00
C VAL A 99 16.51 -8.40 0.15
N GLU A 100 15.64 -9.10 -0.57
CA GLU A 100 16.00 -10.12 -1.54
C GLU A 100 16.20 -9.51 -2.92
N PHE A 101 15.20 -8.75 -3.40
CA PHE A 101 15.31 -7.99 -4.64
C PHE A 101 14.32 -6.79 -4.64
N ALA A 102 14.57 -5.81 -5.53
CA ALA A 102 13.73 -4.66 -5.74
C ALA A 102 13.48 -4.44 -7.23
N VAL A 103 12.21 -4.26 -7.62
CA VAL A 103 11.80 -4.02 -9.01
C VAL A 103 10.98 -2.74 -9.08
N SER A 104 11.40 -1.78 -9.93
CA SER A 104 10.69 -0.53 -10.15
C SER A 104 9.77 -0.62 -11.36
N ARG A 105 8.56 -0.12 -11.21
CA ARG A 105 7.60 0.16 -12.27
C ARG A 105 7.42 1.67 -12.35
N LEU A 106 7.85 2.26 -13.45
CA LEU A 106 7.80 3.70 -13.68
C LEU A 106 6.99 4.03 -14.93
N GLY A 107 6.15 5.04 -14.83
CA GLY A 107 5.41 5.56 -15.96
C GLY A 107 4.13 4.80 -16.26
N ARG A 108 3.48 5.20 -17.37
CA ARG A 108 2.17 4.72 -17.78
C ARG A 108 2.28 3.46 -18.63
N PRO A 109 1.55 2.37 -18.31
CA PRO A 109 1.48 1.21 -19.18
C PRO A 109 0.70 1.52 -20.48
N ASP A 110 0.94 0.76 -21.54
CA ASP A 110 0.24 0.90 -22.83
C ASP A 110 -1.28 0.72 -22.67
N ILE A 111 -1.70 -0.17 -21.78
CA ILE A 111 -3.10 -0.33 -21.40
C ILE A 111 -3.32 0.54 -20.15
N ALA A 112 -4.13 1.58 -20.30
CA ALA A 112 -4.38 2.60 -19.26
C ALA A 112 -5.21 2.07 -18.08
N THR A 113 -4.70 1.07 -17.38
CA THR A 113 -5.28 0.54 -16.13
C THR A 113 -4.87 1.35 -14.91
N ASP A 114 -3.75 2.09 -15.02
CA ASP A 114 -3.21 2.89 -13.92
C ASP A 114 -2.55 4.16 -14.52
N PRO A 115 -3.19 5.34 -14.43
CA PRO A 115 -2.69 6.59 -15.02
C PRO A 115 -1.55 7.20 -14.20
N MET A 116 -0.47 6.46 -13.98
CA MET A 116 0.68 6.93 -13.22
C MET A 116 1.56 7.87 -14.08
N GLY A 117 1.84 9.08 -13.57
CA GLY A 117 2.74 10.02 -14.21
C GLY A 117 4.21 9.61 -14.07
N VAL A 118 5.09 10.23 -14.86
CA VAL A 118 6.55 9.99 -14.80
C VAL A 118 7.20 10.44 -13.48
N ASN A 119 6.49 11.23 -12.71
CA ASN A 119 6.90 11.68 -11.38
C ASN A 119 6.64 10.66 -10.27
N LEU A 120 5.92 9.60 -10.55
CA LEU A 120 5.57 8.53 -9.62
C LEU A 120 6.19 7.21 -10.11
N SER A 121 6.60 6.37 -9.19
CA SER A 121 6.98 4.99 -9.47
C SER A 121 6.58 4.08 -8.32
N ASP A 122 6.38 2.81 -8.62
CA ASP A 122 6.14 1.76 -7.65
C ASP A 122 7.36 0.84 -7.62
N ILE A 123 8.06 0.81 -6.49
CA ILE A 123 9.19 -0.08 -6.28
C ILE A 123 8.75 -1.23 -5.38
N TYR A 124 8.61 -2.40 -5.97
CA TYR A 124 8.27 -3.64 -5.25
C TYR A 124 9.53 -4.22 -4.63
N VAL A 125 9.57 -4.26 -3.31
CA VAL A 125 10.69 -4.77 -2.52
C VAL A 125 10.28 -6.10 -1.92
N THR A 126 10.87 -7.18 -2.37
CA THR A 126 10.67 -8.52 -1.80
C THR A 126 11.64 -8.72 -0.66
N LEU A 127 11.12 -9.19 0.47
CA LEU A 127 11.90 -9.44 1.67
C LEU A 127 12.28 -10.91 1.80
N LYS A 128 13.42 -11.16 2.41
CA LYS A 128 13.83 -12.49 2.83
C LYS A 128 12.89 -13.04 3.90
N PRO A 129 12.82 -14.37 4.09
CA PRO A 129 12.09 -14.96 5.21
C PRO A 129 12.50 -14.33 6.54
N HIS A 130 11.54 -14.06 7.42
CA HIS A 130 11.75 -13.37 8.69
C HIS A 130 12.87 -13.98 9.56
N GLY A 131 13.08 -15.29 9.49
CA GLY A 131 14.16 -15.98 10.21
C GLY A 131 15.59 -15.63 9.74
N GLU A 132 15.75 -14.96 8.62
CA GLU A 132 17.04 -14.52 8.05
C GLU A 132 17.33 -13.04 8.30
N TRP A 133 16.41 -12.33 8.95
CA TRP A 133 16.55 -10.91 9.25
C TRP A 133 17.64 -10.69 10.29
N LYS A 134 18.40 -9.60 10.15
CA LYS A 134 19.57 -9.31 10.98
C LYS A 134 19.52 -7.92 11.61
N THR A 135 18.88 -6.95 10.96
CA THR A 135 18.94 -5.55 11.37
C THR A 135 17.62 -5.02 11.90
N ALA A 136 16.52 -5.74 11.68
CA ALA A 136 15.18 -5.39 12.17
C ALA A 136 14.49 -6.62 12.75
N GLU A 137 13.70 -6.42 13.80
CA GLU A 137 12.88 -7.47 14.40
C GLU A 137 11.46 -7.48 13.85
N THR A 138 10.96 -6.33 13.39
CA THR A 138 9.63 -6.16 12.81
C THR A 138 9.68 -5.47 11.46
N LYS A 139 8.60 -5.57 10.69
CA LYS A 139 8.49 -4.91 9.38
C LYS A 139 8.45 -3.38 9.53
N GLU A 140 7.79 -2.89 10.57
CA GLU A 140 7.69 -1.47 10.87
C GLU A 140 9.09 -0.88 11.12
N GLU A 141 9.92 -1.56 11.92
CA GLU A 141 11.31 -1.17 12.16
C GLU A 141 12.13 -1.16 10.86
N LEU A 142 11.88 -2.14 9.98
CA LEU A 142 12.55 -2.20 8.67
C LEU A 142 12.13 -1.04 7.77
N VAL A 143 10.85 -0.68 7.75
CA VAL A 143 10.30 0.45 7.01
C VAL A 143 10.90 1.77 7.52
N GLU A 144 11.01 1.96 8.83
CA GLU A 144 11.64 3.15 9.42
C GLU A 144 13.11 3.27 9.01
N LYS A 145 13.89 2.19 9.07
CA LYS A 145 15.30 2.16 8.62
C LYS A 145 15.41 2.47 7.13
N MET A 146 14.54 1.88 6.32
CA MET A 146 14.51 2.15 4.88
C MET A 146 14.18 3.62 4.60
N ALA A 147 13.23 4.20 5.33
CA ALA A 147 12.88 5.61 5.22
C ALA A 147 14.06 6.54 5.57
N GLU A 148 14.80 6.22 6.64
CA GLU A 148 16.00 6.99 7.01
C GLU A 148 17.09 6.94 5.92
N GLU A 149 17.37 5.76 5.40
CA GLU A 149 18.37 5.61 4.33
C GLU A 149 17.95 6.35 3.05
N LEU A 150 16.67 6.40 2.73
CA LEU A 150 16.15 7.09 1.55
C LEU A 150 16.14 8.62 1.67
N LYS A 151 16.21 9.19 2.89
CA LYS A 151 16.36 10.64 3.09
C LYS A 151 17.61 11.23 2.46
N GLN A 152 18.59 10.40 2.11
CA GLN A 152 19.80 10.84 1.41
C GLN A 152 19.53 11.37 0.00
N ILE A 153 18.39 11.02 -0.61
CA ILE A 153 18.01 11.48 -1.94
C ILE A 153 17.13 12.73 -1.79
N PRO A 154 17.65 13.92 -2.13
CA PRO A 154 16.90 15.16 -1.95
C PRO A 154 15.78 15.30 -2.98
N GLY A 155 14.69 15.96 -2.58
CA GLY A 155 13.58 16.33 -3.48
C GLY A 155 12.64 15.19 -3.84
N VAL A 156 12.71 14.06 -3.14
CA VAL A 156 11.81 12.93 -3.29
C VAL A 156 11.08 12.67 -1.98
N ASN A 157 9.77 12.58 -2.03
CA ASN A 157 8.96 12.07 -0.93
C ASN A 157 8.70 10.59 -1.16
N TYR A 158 8.52 9.84 -0.09
CA TYR A 158 8.28 8.40 -0.17
C TYR A 158 6.98 8.06 0.56
N ASN A 159 6.15 7.26 -0.07
CA ASN A 159 5.06 6.53 0.59
C ASN A 159 5.48 5.07 0.67
N MET A 160 5.39 4.47 1.86
CA MET A 160 5.75 3.07 2.08
C MET A 160 4.54 2.31 2.60
N THR A 161 4.18 1.26 1.89
CA THR A 161 3.01 0.43 2.18
C THR A 161 3.26 -1.01 1.72
N GLN A 162 2.22 -1.80 1.64
CA GLN A 162 2.26 -3.15 1.07
C GLN A 162 1.47 -3.19 -0.25
N PRO A 163 1.85 -4.04 -1.24
CA PRO A 163 1.23 -4.06 -2.55
C PRO A 163 -0.29 -4.28 -2.56
N ILE A 164 -0.80 -5.22 -1.76
CA ILE A 164 -2.24 -5.51 -1.68
C ILE A 164 -2.95 -4.45 -0.83
N ALA A 165 -2.38 -4.07 0.31
CA ALA A 165 -2.92 -3.02 1.17
C ALA A 165 -3.16 -1.73 0.37
N MET A 166 -2.17 -1.26 -0.40
CA MET A 166 -2.33 -0.10 -1.27
C MET A 166 -3.50 -0.24 -2.26
N ARG A 167 -3.67 -1.43 -2.86
CA ARG A 167 -4.79 -1.66 -3.80
C ARG A 167 -6.14 -1.66 -3.12
N VAL A 168 -6.20 -2.17 -1.90
CA VAL A 168 -7.44 -2.14 -1.09
C VAL A 168 -7.80 -0.69 -0.75
N ASP A 169 -6.84 0.10 -0.28
CA ASP A 169 -7.05 1.52 0.05
C ASP A 169 -7.50 2.32 -1.17
N GLU A 170 -6.86 2.10 -2.31
CA GLU A 170 -7.22 2.73 -3.58
C GLU A 170 -8.66 2.38 -4.02
N LEU A 171 -9.09 1.13 -3.84
CA LEU A 171 -10.44 0.68 -4.18
C LEU A 171 -11.50 1.16 -3.20
N VAL A 172 -11.18 1.25 -1.92
CA VAL A 172 -12.13 1.63 -0.86
C VAL A 172 -12.25 3.13 -0.71
N SER A 173 -11.13 3.84 -0.60
CA SER A 173 -11.09 5.29 -0.35
C SER A 173 -10.83 6.12 -1.61
N GLY A 174 -10.33 5.50 -2.68
CA GLY A 174 -9.88 6.17 -3.91
C GLY A 174 -8.60 6.96 -3.74
N VAL A 175 -7.85 6.71 -2.65
CA VAL A 175 -6.55 7.31 -2.34
C VAL A 175 -5.64 6.24 -1.76
N LYS A 176 -4.33 6.46 -1.86
CA LYS A 176 -3.29 5.51 -1.39
C LYS A 176 -2.86 5.82 0.05
N SER A 177 -3.81 6.09 0.95
CA SER A 177 -3.57 6.42 2.35
C SER A 177 -4.80 6.11 3.20
N ASP A 178 -4.60 5.85 4.48
CA ASP A 178 -5.65 5.51 5.45
C ASP A 178 -6.69 6.61 5.58
N LEU A 179 -6.27 7.88 5.47
CA LEU A 179 -7.12 9.04 5.65
C LEU A 179 -6.92 10.06 4.54
N ALA A 180 -8.02 10.51 3.93
CA ALA A 180 -7.99 11.49 2.87
C ALA A 180 -8.91 12.68 3.15
N ILE A 181 -8.37 13.88 3.01
CA ILE A 181 -9.14 15.12 3.04
C ILE A 181 -9.33 15.61 1.61
N LYS A 182 -10.54 15.50 1.07
CA LYS A 182 -10.86 15.87 -0.30
C LYS A 182 -11.40 17.30 -0.35
N LEU A 183 -10.72 18.17 -1.12
CA LEU A 183 -11.12 19.55 -1.38
C LEU A 183 -11.71 19.66 -2.79
N PHE A 184 -12.80 20.37 -2.93
CA PHE A 184 -13.49 20.60 -4.21
C PHE A 184 -13.55 22.09 -4.51
N GLY A 185 -13.32 22.47 -5.77
CA GLY A 185 -13.39 23.84 -6.25
C GLY A 185 -12.94 23.96 -7.70
N ASP A 186 -13.20 25.10 -8.32
CA ASP A 186 -12.91 25.34 -9.74
C ASP A 186 -11.49 25.92 -9.97
N ASP A 187 -10.87 26.51 -8.95
CA ASP A 187 -9.56 27.15 -9.04
C ASP A 187 -8.49 26.27 -8.37
N LEU A 188 -7.61 25.69 -9.19
CA LEU A 188 -6.52 24.80 -8.72
C LEU A 188 -5.52 25.53 -7.83
N SER A 189 -5.26 26.82 -8.05
CA SER A 189 -4.33 27.59 -7.23
C SER A 189 -4.88 27.85 -5.83
N MET A 190 -6.18 28.15 -5.74
CA MET A 190 -6.88 28.28 -4.48
C MET A 190 -6.97 26.94 -3.74
N LEU A 191 -7.27 25.85 -4.45
CA LEU A 191 -7.29 24.49 -3.87
C LEU A 191 -5.94 24.12 -3.27
N LYS A 192 -4.84 24.36 -4.00
CA LYS A 192 -3.49 24.08 -3.50
C LYS A 192 -3.19 24.89 -2.22
N GLN A 193 -3.47 26.20 -2.23
CA GLN A 193 -3.24 27.06 -1.06
C GLN A 193 -4.03 26.57 0.16
N LYS A 194 -5.30 26.19 -0.03
CA LYS A 194 -6.15 25.67 1.05
C LYS A 194 -5.69 24.30 1.54
N ALA A 195 -5.28 23.41 0.64
CA ALA A 195 -4.74 22.11 0.98
C ALA A 195 -3.47 22.22 1.82
N GLU A 196 -2.54 23.10 1.46
CA GLU A 196 -1.33 23.38 2.23
C GLU A 196 -1.65 23.94 3.63
N ALA A 197 -2.62 24.85 3.72
CA ALA A 197 -3.06 25.41 5.00
C ALA A 197 -3.65 24.31 5.91
N ILE A 198 -4.47 23.41 5.37
CA ILE A 198 -5.04 22.27 6.11
C ILE A 198 -3.92 21.30 6.51
N ALA A 199 -3.02 20.95 5.61
CA ALA A 199 -1.91 20.05 5.90
C ALA A 199 -1.02 20.56 7.05
N ASN A 200 -0.78 21.87 7.12
CA ASN A 200 -0.02 22.48 8.22
C ASN A 200 -0.74 22.30 9.57
N VAL A 201 -2.06 22.44 9.62
CA VAL A 201 -2.84 22.21 10.83
C VAL A 201 -2.83 20.72 11.21
N VAL A 202 -2.97 19.83 10.23
CA VAL A 202 -2.97 18.37 10.47
C VAL A 202 -1.63 17.89 11.00
N ARG A 203 -0.51 18.42 10.51
CA ARG A 203 0.85 18.07 11.00
C ARG A 203 1.08 18.42 12.48
N GLU A 204 0.32 19.35 13.03
CA GLU A 204 0.39 19.73 14.46
C GLU A 204 -0.41 18.76 15.36
N ILE A 205 -1.21 17.88 14.78
CA ILE A 205 -2.04 16.91 15.52
C ILE A 205 -1.18 15.72 15.92
N SER A 206 -1.15 15.40 17.21
CA SER A 206 -0.44 14.21 17.70
C SER A 206 -1.02 12.94 17.10
N GLY A 207 -0.16 12.09 16.48
CA GLY A 207 -0.55 10.85 15.82
C GLY A 207 -0.83 11.02 14.32
N ALA A 208 -0.71 12.23 13.76
CA ALA A 208 -0.73 12.43 12.31
C ALA A 208 0.70 12.26 11.78
N GLU A 209 0.92 11.21 11.01
CA GLU A 209 2.18 10.91 10.31
C GLU A 209 1.97 10.98 8.80
N ASP A 210 3.04 11.16 8.03
CA ASP A 210 3.07 11.14 6.56
C ASP A 210 2.05 12.06 5.86
N VAL A 211 1.80 13.24 6.47
CA VAL A 211 0.85 14.21 5.92
C VAL A 211 1.40 14.81 4.63
N SER A 212 0.83 14.44 3.50
CA SER A 212 1.18 14.91 2.17
C SER A 212 0.03 15.65 1.49
N VAL A 213 0.37 16.63 0.64
CA VAL A 213 -0.57 17.31 -0.24
C VAL A 213 -0.31 16.84 -1.67
N GLU A 214 -1.37 16.40 -2.34
CA GLU A 214 -1.26 16.00 -3.74
C GLU A 214 -0.79 17.17 -4.62
N GLN A 215 0.20 16.90 -5.47
CA GLN A 215 0.78 17.92 -6.35
C GLN A 215 -0.05 18.04 -7.62
N ILE A 216 -0.97 18.99 -7.65
CA ILE A 216 -1.88 19.25 -8.77
C ILE A 216 -1.38 20.33 -9.75
N ALA A 217 -0.22 20.93 -9.50
CA ALA A 217 0.34 22.03 -10.30
C ALA A 217 1.85 21.81 -10.54
N GLY A 218 2.35 22.43 -11.61
CA GLY A 218 3.78 22.39 -11.97
C GLY A 218 4.12 21.45 -13.13
N GLN A 219 3.15 20.71 -13.65
CA GLN A 219 3.32 19.93 -14.86
C GLN A 219 3.24 20.82 -16.11
N THR A 220 4.21 20.68 -17.01
CA THR A 220 4.21 21.41 -18.28
C THR A 220 3.44 20.63 -19.33
N TYR A 221 2.48 21.29 -19.99
CA TYR A 221 1.68 20.70 -21.07
C TYR A 221 2.01 21.35 -22.40
N LEU A 222 2.17 20.54 -23.45
CA LEU A 222 2.22 20.99 -24.82
C LEU A 222 0.79 20.93 -25.41
N ASN A 223 0.15 22.09 -25.55
CA ASN A 223 -1.16 22.17 -26.18
C ASN A 223 -1.00 22.50 -27.67
N ILE A 224 -1.54 21.64 -28.53
CA ILE A 224 -1.52 21.84 -29.98
C ILE A 224 -2.92 22.24 -30.43
N TYR A 225 -3.06 23.50 -30.86
CA TYR A 225 -4.32 24.03 -31.37
C TYR A 225 -4.33 23.93 -32.89
N VAL A 226 -5.28 23.19 -33.43
CA VAL A 226 -5.41 22.94 -34.85
C VAL A 226 -6.27 24.08 -35.49
N ASP A 227 -5.69 24.84 -36.43
CA ASP A 227 -6.44 25.84 -37.23
C ASP A 227 -7.25 25.14 -38.31
N ARG A 228 -8.52 24.91 -38.01
CA ARG A 228 -9.45 24.22 -38.91
C ARG A 228 -9.69 24.99 -40.22
N ALA A 229 -9.64 26.33 -40.21
CA ALA A 229 -9.82 27.15 -41.41
C ALA A 229 -8.61 27.02 -42.35
N ALA A 230 -7.39 26.97 -41.81
CA ALA A 230 -6.18 26.73 -42.61
C ALA A 230 -6.17 25.32 -43.21
N ILE A 231 -6.56 24.30 -42.42
CA ILE A 231 -6.66 22.92 -42.89
C ILE A 231 -7.64 22.79 -44.05
N ALA A 232 -8.84 23.39 -43.93
CA ALA A 232 -9.84 23.36 -44.97
C ALA A 232 -9.36 24.04 -46.28
N ARG A 233 -8.63 25.16 -46.18
CA ARG A 233 -8.02 25.82 -47.35
C ARG A 233 -6.98 24.96 -48.07
N LEU A 234 -6.29 24.10 -47.34
CA LEU A 234 -5.30 23.16 -47.87
C LEU A 234 -5.91 21.86 -48.37
N GLY A 235 -7.24 21.71 -48.31
CA GLY A 235 -7.96 20.49 -48.72
C GLY A 235 -7.62 19.25 -47.88
N ARG A 236 -7.25 19.43 -46.63
CA ARG A 236 -6.90 18.36 -45.68
C ARG A 236 -7.98 18.18 -44.63
N ASN A 237 -8.00 17.00 -44.02
CA ASN A 237 -8.86 16.69 -42.89
C ASN A 237 -8.13 16.90 -41.56
N VAL A 238 -8.88 17.19 -40.50
CA VAL A 238 -8.33 17.29 -39.15
C VAL A 238 -7.69 15.94 -38.73
N ALA A 239 -8.26 14.81 -39.18
CA ALA A 239 -7.72 13.49 -38.92
C ALA A 239 -6.31 13.28 -39.50
N ASP A 240 -6.03 13.81 -40.71
CA ASP A 240 -4.70 13.73 -41.32
C ASP A 240 -3.67 14.50 -40.51
N VAL A 241 -4.03 15.67 -39.97
CA VAL A 241 -3.14 16.47 -39.11
C VAL A 241 -2.93 15.79 -37.77
N GLN A 242 -3.98 15.23 -37.17
CA GLN A 242 -3.84 14.45 -35.92
C GLN A 242 -2.94 13.23 -36.08
N GLN A 243 -3.05 12.54 -37.22
CA GLN A 243 -2.18 11.41 -37.51
C GLN A 243 -0.70 11.81 -37.62
N VAL A 244 -0.41 12.96 -38.24
CA VAL A 244 0.96 13.50 -38.29
C VAL A 244 1.47 13.85 -36.88
N ILE A 245 0.63 14.47 -36.04
CA ILE A 245 0.99 14.79 -34.66
C ILE A 245 1.23 13.51 -33.86
N GLU A 246 0.36 12.50 -34.00
CA GLU A 246 0.49 11.20 -33.36
C GLU A 246 1.80 10.52 -33.72
N ILE A 247 2.21 10.57 -35.02
CA ILE A 247 3.47 10.00 -35.48
C ILE A 247 4.66 10.80 -34.97
N ALA A 248 4.60 12.14 -35.08
CA ALA A 248 5.74 13.01 -34.79
C ALA A 248 6.03 13.18 -33.28
N ILE A 249 5.02 13.08 -32.42
CA ILE A 249 5.10 13.38 -30.99
C ILE A 249 4.67 12.20 -30.13
N GLY A 250 3.66 11.41 -30.56
CA GLY A 250 2.97 10.41 -29.78
C GLY A 250 3.47 8.98 -29.96
N VAL A 251 4.39 8.71 -30.88
CA VAL A 251 4.89 7.35 -31.19
C VAL A 251 3.76 6.41 -31.63
N LYS A 252 3.55 6.27 -32.94
CA LYS A 252 2.48 5.40 -33.50
C LYS A 252 2.98 4.00 -33.77
N VAL A 253 2.23 3.01 -33.29
CA VAL A 253 2.49 1.60 -33.66
C VAL A 253 2.12 1.40 -35.14
N ALA A 254 3.13 1.11 -35.97
CA ALA A 254 2.96 0.87 -37.41
C ALA A 254 2.63 -0.60 -37.70
N SER A 255 3.24 -1.54 -36.97
CA SER A 255 2.96 -2.96 -37.08
C SER A 255 3.44 -3.71 -35.82
N GLU A 256 3.20 -5.01 -35.77
CA GLU A 256 3.68 -5.89 -34.73
C GLU A 256 4.49 -7.06 -35.30
N ILE A 257 5.61 -7.36 -34.64
CA ILE A 257 6.43 -8.53 -34.98
C ILE A 257 6.16 -9.60 -33.92
N PHE A 258 5.92 -10.83 -34.36
CA PHE A 258 5.72 -11.97 -33.49
C PHE A 258 6.96 -12.88 -33.53
N GLU A 259 7.55 -13.13 -32.36
CA GLU A 259 8.62 -14.09 -32.18
C GLU A 259 8.18 -15.16 -31.16
N GLY A 260 7.67 -16.27 -31.65
CA GLY A 260 7.05 -17.30 -30.82
C GLY A 260 5.82 -16.73 -30.06
N ASN A 261 5.89 -16.71 -28.74
CA ASN A 261 4.83 -16.16 -27.89
C ASN A 261 5.01 -14.66 -27.53
N LYS A 262 6.08 -14.04 -28.03
CA LYS A 262 6.39 -12.64 -27.76
C LYS A 262 5.89 -11.76 -28.88
N ARG A 263 5.38 -10.57 -28.51
CA ARG A 263 4.86 -9.56 -29.43
C ARG A 263 5.69 -8.29 -29.24
N PHE A 264 6.22 -7.75 -30.32
CA PHE A 264 7.00 -6.51 -30.33
C PHE A 264 6.33 -5.48 -31.23
N ALA A 265 6.02 -4.31 -30.70
CA ALA A 265 5.48 -3.22 -31.48
C ALA A 265 6.60 -2.56 -32.32
N VAL A 266 6.36 -2.39 -33.62
CA VAL A 266 7.17 -1.58 -34.50
C VAL A 266 6.56 -0.18 -34.49
N VAL A 267 7.30 0.77 -33.94
CA VAL A 267 6.85 2.15 -33.76
C VAL A 267 7.55 3.11 -34.74
N VAL A 268 6.83 4.15 -35.13
CA VAL A 268 7.31 5.22 -36.03
C VAL A 268 7.26 6.54 -35.30
#